data_f937fdd104907bf8a9f2609424e3b065
#
_entry.id   f937fdd104907bf8a9f2609424e3b065
#
_cell.length_a   1.000
_cell.length_b   1.000
_cell.length_c   1.000
_cell.angle_alpha   90.00
_cell.angle_beta   90.00
_cell.angle_gamma   90.00
#
_symmetry.space_group_name_H-M   'P 1'
#
loop_
_entity.id
_entity.type
_entity.pdbx_description
1 polymer ?
#
loop_
_entity_poly.entity_id
_entity_poly.type
_entity_poly.pdbx_seq_one_letter_code
_entity_poly.pdbx_strand_id
1 'polypeptide(L)'
;MKNIEEIKSLLFNSDSDAVIKATDEYLASPADDEVMAEVYYLRGNAFRQKGDWKMAMNAYLSAIDLNPDSLAVESYRAAQQVLSFYHTDYYNP
;
A
#
# COMPACT_ATOMS: atom_id res chain seq x y z
N MET A 1 16.70 10.67 0.12
CA MET A 1 15.49 9.88 -0.17
C MET A 1 15.88 8.43 -0.39
N LYS A 2 15.19 7.50 0.27
CA LYS A 2 15.48 6.09 0.13
C LYS A 2 15.03 5.57 -1.24
N ASN A 3 15.82 4.69 -1.86
CA ASN A 3 15.42 4.06 -3.11
C ASN A 3 14.45 2.89 -2.84
N ILE A 4 13.87 2.34 -3.91
CA ILE A 4 12.87 1.27 -3.81
C ILE A 4 13.42 0.05 -3.08
N GLU A 5 14.65 -0.36 -3.35
CA GLU A 5 15.24 -1.54 -2.73
C GLU A 5 15.43 -1.35 -1.22
N GLU A 6 15.81 -0.15 -0.80
CA GLU A 6 15.91 0.19 0.62
C GLU A 6 14.54 0.12 1.31
N ILE A 7 13.50 0.62 0.64
CA ILE A 7 12.13 0.58 1.17
C ILE A 7 11.63 -0.88 1.27
N LYS A 8 11.91 -1.70 0.27
CA LYS A 8 11.58 -3.13 0.31
C LYS A 8 12.23 -3.82 1.50
N SER A 9 13.49 -3.48 1.78
CA SER A 9 14.21 -4.04 2.91
C SER A 9 13.57 -3.67 4.25
N LEU A 10 13.15 -2.42 4.39
CA LEU A 10 12.41 -1.95 5.57
C LEU A 10 11.10 -2.72 5.73
N LEU A 11 10.38 -2.91 4.64
CA LEU A 11 9.12 -3.63 4.64
C LEU A 11 9.33 -5.09 5.06
N PHE A 12 10.35 -5.73 4.53
CA PHE A 12 10.70 -7.11 4.87
C PHE A 12 10.98 -7.27 6.36
N ASN A 13 11.59 -6.25 6.97
CA ASN A 13 11.87 -6.23 8.41
C ASN A 13 10.68 -5.76 9.25
N SER A 14 9.52 -5.60 8.63
CA SER A 14 8.28 -5.13 9.28
C SER A 14 8.40 -3.75 9.92
N ASP A 15 9.30 -2.91 9.39
CA ASP A 15 9.45 -1.53 9.84
C ASP A 15 8.47 -0.64 9.08
N SER A 16 7.19 -0.85 9.37
CA SER A 16 6.09 -0.20 8.64
C SER A 16 6.14 1.32 8.73
N ASP A 17 6.46 1.86 9.90
CA ASP A 17 6.52 3.32 10.09
C ASP A 17 7.64 3.94 9.27
N ALA A 18 8.79 3.28 9.17
CA ALA A 18 9.89 3.75 8.33
C ALA A 18 9.52 3.70 6.85
N VAL A 19 8.77 2.68 6.41
CA VAL A 19 8.27 2.60 5.03
C VAL A 19 7.31 3.75 4.75
N ILE A 20 6.37 4.00 5.65
CA ILE A 20 5.40 5.10 5.48
C ILE A 20 6.13 6.43 5.37
N LYS A 21 7.09 6.68 6.26
CA LYS A 21 7.88 7.91 6.23
C LYS A 21 8.65 8.05 4.92
N ALA A 22 9.30 7.00 4.45
CA ALA A 22 10.06 7.02 3.20
C ALA A 22 9.14 7.26 2.00
N THR A 23 7.95 6.65 1.99
CA THR A 23 6.98 6.87 0.91
C THR A 23 6.35 8.26 0.98
N ASP A 24 6.19 8.85 2.17
CA ASP A 24 5.74 10.24 2.30
C ASP A 24 6.67 11.20 1.55
N GLU A 25 7.98 10.95 1.57
CA GLU A 25 8.94 11.76 0.84
C GLU A 25 8.71 11.70 -0.67
N TYR A 26 8.40 10.53 -1.20
CA TYR A 26 8.05 10.39 -2.61
C TYR A 26 6.75 11.12 -2.97
N LEU A 27 5.77 11.11 -2.07
CA LEU A 27 4.51 11.83 -2.31
C LEU A 27 4.74 13.34 -2.35
N ALA A 28 5.70 13.85 -1.56
CA ALA A 28 6.05 15.26 -1.55
C ALA A 28 6.85 15.68 -2.78
N SER A 29 7.63 14.76 -3.35
CA SER A 29 8.48 15.01 -4.53
C SER A 29 8.42 13.79 -5.46
N PRO A 30 7.35 13.67 -6.26
CA PRO A 30 7.08 12.45 -7.01
C PRO A 30 8.13 12.16 -8.10
N ALA A 31 8.43 10.88 -8.27
CA ALA A 31 9.18 10.34 -9.38
C ALA A 31 8.23 10.06 -10.56
N ASP A 32 8.71 9.35 -11.58
CA ASP A 32 7.83 8.96 -12.70
C ASP A 32 6.78 7.94 -12.27
N ASP A 33 5.80 7.71 -13.15
CA ASP A 33 4.63 6.87 -12.84
C ASP A 33 5.00 5.43 -12.48
N GLU A 34 6.00 4.88 -13.15
CA GLU A 34 6.43 3.50 -12.90
C GLU A 34 6.99 3.36 -11.48
N VAL A 35 7.84 4.29 -11.07
CA VAL A 35 8.39 4.32 -9.71
C VAL A 35 7.30 4.59 -8.70
N MET A 36 6.41 5.55 -8.98
CA MET A 36 5.34 5.89 -8.05
C MET A 36 4.34 4.75 -7.84
N ALA A 37 4.06 3.95 -8.88
CA ALA A 37 3.22 2.77 -8.73
C ALA A 37 3.83 1.80 -7.70
N GLU A 38 5.13 1.58 -7.77
CA GLU A 38 5.83 0.73 -6.81
C GLU A 38 5.82 1.35 -5.41
N VAL A 39 6.05 2.66 -5.31
CA VAL A 39 5.99 3.39 -4.04
C VAL A 39 4.63 3.20 -3.36
N TYR A 40 3.54 3.40 -4.09
CA TYR A 40 2.20 3.22 -3.55
C TYR A 40 1.91 1.78 -3.13
N TYR A 41 2.40 0.81 -3.91
CA TYR A 41 2.25 -0.59 -3.56
C TYR A 41 2.94 -0.91 -2.22
N LEU A 42 4.18 -0.47 -2.06
CA LEU A 42 4.94 -0.68 -0.81
C LEU A 42 4.29 0.05 0.36
N ARG A 43 3.78 1.26 0.11
CA ARG A 43 3.05 2.04 1.11
C ARG A 43 1.80 1.29 1.57
N GLY A 44 1.03 0.74 0.63
CA GLY A 44 -0.13 -0.08 0.96
C GLY A 44 0.22 -1.27 1.83
N ASN A 45 1.32 -1.95 1.50
CA ASN A 45 1.79 -3.09 2.29
C ASN A 45 2.18 -2.68 3.71
N ALA A 46 2.77 -1.51 3.89
CA ALA A 46 3.13 -0.99 5.21
C ALA A 46 1.88 -0.71 6.06
N PHE A 47 0.87 -0.08 5.48
CA PHE A 47 -0.39 0.15 6.18
C PHE A 47 -1.09 -1.16 6.52
N ARG A 48 -1.03 -2.15 5.61
CA ARG A 48 -1.59 -3.48 5.88
C ARG A 48 -0.90 -4.14 7.07
N GLN A 49 0.42 -4.04 7.15
CA GLN A 49 1.17 -4.58 8.30
C GLN A 49 0.72 -3.96 9.62
N LYS A 50 0.30 -2.70 9.57
CA LYS A 50 -0.21 -1.99 10.75
C LYS A 50 -1.69 -2.29 11.03
N GLY A 51 -2.36 -3.02 10.15
CA GLY A 51 -3.77 -3.29 10.28
C GLY A 51 -4.67 -2.15 9.81
N ASP A 52 -4.11 -1.13 9.17
CA ASP A 52 -4.88 0.00 8.63
C ASP A 52 -5.31 -0.32 7.20
N TRP A 53 -6.37 -1.10 7.09
CA TRP A 53 -6.85 -1.61 5.82
C TRP A 53 -7.39 -0.51 4.90
N LYS A 54 -7.97 0.53 5.48
CA LYS A 54 -8.50 1.65 4.70
C LYS A 54 -7.36 2.40 3.98
N MET A 55 -6.31 2.74 4.72
CA MET A 55 -5.15 3.40 4.13
C MET A 55 -4.42 2.49 3.16
N ALA A 56 -4.36 1.18 3.46
CA ALA A 56 -3.76 0.21 2.55
C ALA A 56 -4.50 0.20 1.22
N MET A 57 -5.83 0.12 1.23
CA MET A 57 -6.64 0.12 0.02
C MET A 57 -6.46 1.40 -0.80
N ASN A 58 -6.43 2.55 -0.14
CA ASN A 58 -6.22 3.83 -0.83
C ASN A 58 -4.88 3.84 -1.57
N ALA A 59 -3.83 3.35 -0.92
CA ALA A 59 -2.50 3.27 -1.54
C ALA A 59 -2.50 2.28 -2.72
N TYR A 60 -3.12 1.11 -2.56
CA TYR A 60 -3.22 0.14 -3.65
C TYR A 60 -3.96 0.70 -4.85
N LEU A 61 -5.07 1.43 -4.63
CA LEU A 61 -5.81 2.06 -5.72
C LEU A 61 -4.94 3.08 -6.47
N SER A 62 -4.14 3.86 -5.76
CA SER A 62 -3.22 4.80 -6.39
C SER A 62 -2.18 4.07 -7.25
N ALA A 63 -1.67 2.93 -6.76
CA ALA A 63 -0.74 2.11 -7.52
C ALA A 63 -1.38 1.58 -8.81
N ILE A 64 -2.61 1.09 -8.72
CA ILE A 64 -3.35 0.52 -9.85
C ILE A 64 -3.65 1.59 -10.90
N ASP A 65 -4.01 2.80 -10.45
CA ASP A 65 -4.26 3.92 -11.37
C ASP A 65 -3.02 4.24 -12.22
N LEU A 66 -1.84 4.12 -11.65
CA LEU A 66 -0.59 4.39 -12.35
C LEU A 66 -0.10 3.19 -13.15
N ASN A 67 -0.40 1.98 -12.69
CA ASN A 67 0.00 0.75 -13.37
C ASN A 67 -1.05 -0.35 -13.15
N PRO A 68 -1.95 -0.57 -14.13
CA PRO A 68 -2.99 -1.60 -14.00
C PRO A 68 -2.44 -3.04 -13.86
N ASP A 69 -1.17 -3.25 -14.19
CA ASP A 69 -0.52 -4.55 -14.06
C ASP A 69 0.24 -4.70 -12.74
N SER A 70 0.10 -3.73 -11.83
CA SER A 70 0.75 -3.74 -10.53
C SER A 70 0.31 -4.94 -9.69
N LEU A 71 1.23 -5.44 -8.86
CA LEU A 71 0.92 -6.43 -7.83
C LEU A 71 -0.14 -5.92 -6.85
N ALA A 72 -0.36 -4.61 -6.79
CA ALA A 72 -1.39 -4.00 -5.95
C ALA A 72 -2.80 -4.49 -6.29
N VAL A 73 -3.05 -4.96 -7.52
CA VAL A 73 -4.37 -5.50 -7.91
C VAL A 73 -4.77 -6.66 -7.01
N GLU A 74 -3.89 -7.63 -6.84
CA GLU A 74 -4.16 -8.79 -5.98
C GLU A 74 -4.25 -8.38 -4.51
N SER A 75 -3.39 -7.47 -4.07
CA SER A 75 -3.39 -6.99 -2.69
C SER A 75 -4.66 -6.21 -2.37
N TYR A 76 -5.15 -5.41 -3.31
CA TYR A 76 -6.40 -4.68 -3.17
C TYR A 76 -7.58 -5.65 -3.05
N ARG A 77 -7.61 -6.67 -3.91
CA ARG A 77 -8.67 -7.68 -3.87
C ARG A 77 -8.69 -8.39 -2.51
N ALA A 78 -7.52 -8.77 -1.99
CA ALA A 78 -7.41 -9.40 -0.69
C ALA A 78 -7.90 -8.47 0.43
N ALA A 79 -7.55 -7.19 0.37
CA ALA A 79 -8.00 -6.20 1.35
C ALA A 79 -9.52 -6.02 1.30
N GLN A 80 -10.12 -6.01 0.11
CA GLN A 80 -11.58 -5.96 -0.03
C GLN A 80 -12.25 -7.14 0.64
N GLN A 81 -11.69 -8.33 0.51
CA GLN A 81 -12.23 -9.54 1.13
C GLN A 81 -12.19 -9.45 2.65
N VAL A 82 -11.09 -8.94 3.21
CA VAL A 82 -10.96 -8.75 4.65
C VAL A 82 -12.02 -7.78 5.16
N LEU A 83 -12.16 -6.62 4.51
CA LEU A 83 -13.14 -5.61 4.93
C LEU A 83 -14.57 -6.10 4.75
N SER A 84 -14.87 -6.83 3.69
CA SER A 84 -16.18 -7.41 3.47
C SER A 84 -16.56 -8.39 4.57
N PHE A 85 -15.61 -9.18 5.03
CA PHE A 85 -15.82 -10.11 6.13
C PHE A 85 -16.23 -9.37 7.40
N TYR A 86 -15.49 -8.34 7.78
CA TYR A 86 -15.81 -7.55 8.98
C TYR A 86 -17.12 -6.79 8.82
N HIS A 87 -17.38 -6.22 7.65
CA HIS A 87 -18.60 -5.45 7.40
C HIS A 87 -19.86 -6.34 7.35
N THR A 88 -19.71 -7.59 6.96
CA THR A 88 -20.84 -8.53 6.95
C THR A 88 -21.42 -8.70 8.35
N ASP A 89 -20.56 -8.76 9.37
CA ASP A 89 -20.99 -8.85 10.75
C ASP A 89 -21.71 -7.59 11.21
N TYR A 90 -21.37 -6.43 10.65
CA TYR A 90 -21.96 -5.14 10.99
C TYR A 90 -23.31 -4.93 10.35
N TYR A 91 -23.46 -5.33 9.09
CA TYR A 91 -24.63 -5.01 8.28
C TYR A 91 -25.60 -6.18 8.13
N ASN A 92 -25.29 -7.28 8.71
CA ASN A 92 -26.14 -8.46 8.63
C ASN A 92 -27.00 -8.52 9.89
N PRO A 93 -28.29 -8.13 9.78
CA PRO A 93 -29.18 -8.07 10.93
C PRO A 93 -29.51 -9.45 11.50
#